data_c49b4e18369421c8764c2fc76a588c59
#
_entry.id   c49b4e18369421c8764c2fc76a588c59
#
_cell.length_a   1.000
_cell.length_b   1.000
_cell.length_c   1.000
_cell.angle_alpha   90.00
_cell.angle_beta   90.00
_cell.angle_gamma   90.00
#
_symmetry.space_group_name_H-M   'P 1'
#
loop_
_entity.id
_entity.type
_entity.pdbx_description
1 polymer ?
#
loop_
_entity_poly.entity_id
_entity_poly.type
_entity_poly.pdbx_seq_one_letter_code
_entity_poly.pdbx_strand_id
1 'polypeptide(L)'
;MENKNQTPVNHIKVSFRSSVRSLVNYAEKVLKEHNMRTLQFTAIGGAIGNLVRVVEILKVLHPGLYQNNTLGTVVHQTLENSKSVSERLYPKFEVEMSLDQPTTTNEGSQGQITEELKQQIENFKATAKPRENNRRRINKSLRSSLTY
;
A
#
# COMPACT_ATOMS: atom_id res chain seq x y z
N MET A 1 17.94 -18.77 -22.88
CA MET A 1 17.01 -19.31 -21.86
C MET A 1 16.43 -18.13 -21.09
N GLU A 2 15.23 -17.75 -21.42
CA GLU A 2 14.52 -16.67 -20.71
C GLU A 2 14.14 -17.12 -19.30
N ASN A 3 14.60 -16.39 -18.33
CA ASN A 3 14.30 -16.61 -16.90
C ASN A 3 12.82 -16.24 -16.65
N LYS A 4 11.93 -17.23 -16.77
CA LYS A 4 10.46 -17.08 -16.70
C LYS A 4 9.89 -16.68 -15.32
N ASN A 5 10.71 -16.27 -14.35
CA ASN A 5 10.28 -16.00 -12.98
C ASN A 5 10.61 -14.58 -12.44
N GLN A 6 10.96 -13.64 -13.30
CA GLN A 6 11.11 -12.26 -12.81
C GLN A 6 9.74 -11.57 -12.83
N THR A 7 9.23 -11.31 -11.62
CA THR A 7 8.07 -10.44 -11.45
C THR A 7 8.41 -9.06 -12.00
N PRO A 8 7.57 -8.47 -12.86
CA PRO A 8 7.82 -7.11 -13.36
C PRO A 8 8.06 -6.12 -12.22
N VAL A 9 8.94 -5.15 -12.45
CA VAL A 9 9.32 -4.15 -11.43
C VAL A 9 8.13 -3.34 -10.92
N ASN A 10 7.12 -3.14 -11.76
CA ASN A 10 5.88 -2.44 -11.43
C ASN A 10 4.81 -3.32 -10.74
N HIS A 11 5.07 -4.61 -10.55
CA HIS A 11 4.17 -5.51 -9.83
C HIS A 11 4.64 -5.70 -8.39
N ILE A 12 3.92 -5.11 -7.45
CA ILE A 12 4.27 -5.02 -6.04
C ILE A 12 3.38 -5.94 -5.23
N LYS A 13 3.96 -6.98 -4.63
CA LYS A 13 3.26 -7.85 -3.68
C LYS A 13 3.34 -7.25 -2.29
N VAL A 14 2.18 -7.03 -1.68
CA VAL A 14 2.07 -6.50 -0.33
C VAL A 14 1.87 -7.63 0.66
N SER A 15 2.74 -7.72 1.66
CA SER A 15 2.61 -8.69 2.75
C SER A 15 2.12 -8.00 4.03
N PHE A 16 1.61 -8.79 4.97
CA PHE A 16 1.19 -8.29 6.28
C PHE A 16 2.34 -7.60 7.05
N ARG A 17 3.57 -8.08 6.85
CA ARG A 17 4.77 -7.53 7.51
C ARG A 17 5.42 -6.37 6.75
N SER A 18 4.96 -6.07 5.54
CA SER A 18 5.52 -4.98 4.75
C SER A 18 5.26 -3.64 5.41
N SER A 19 6.30 -2.81 5.49
CA SER A 19 6.16 -1.42 5.92
C SER A 19 5.45 -0.60 4.86
N VAL A 20 4.35 0.05 5.21
CA VAL A 20 3.61 0.96 4.32
C VAL A 20 4.53 2.03 3.74
N ARG A 21 5.39 2.62 4.57
CA ARG A 21 6.35 3.64 4.14
C ARG A 21 7.33 3.12 3.09
N SER A 22 7.88 1.92 3.30
CA SER A 22 8.81 1.31 2.35
C SER A 22 8.14 0.99 1.02
N LEU A 23 6.89 0.53 1.05
CA LEU A 23 6.11 0.25 -0.15
C LEU A 23 5.80 1.53 -0.95
N VAL A 24 5.43 2.62 -0.26
CA VAL A 24 5.20 3.92 -0.90
C VAL A 24 6.48 4.43 -1.54
N ASN A 25 7.60 4.40 -0.83
CA ASN A 25 8.90 4.84 -1.37
C ASN A 25 9.31 4.01 -2.59
N TYR A 26 9.10 2.69 -2.55
CA TYR A 26 9.39 1.83 -3.69
C TYR A 26 8.50 2.15 -4.91
N ALA A 27 7.20 2.34 -4.68
CA ALA A 27 6.26 2.70 -5.74
C ALA A 27 6.63 4.05 -6.39
N GLU A 28 6.99 5.06 -5.59
CA GLU A 28 7.47 6.34 -6.10
C GLU A 28 8.75 6.20 -6.93
N LYS A 29 9.67 5.34 -6.48
CA LYS A 29 10.90 5.03 -7.21
C LYS A 29 10.59 4.41 -8.57
N VAL A 30 9.66 3.44 -8.64
CA VAL A 30 9.24 2.80 -9.88
C VAL A 30 8.63 3.82 -10.85
N LEU A 31 7.79 4.72 -10.37
CA LEU A 31 7.20 5.77 -11.20
C LEU A 31 8.25 6.76 -11.73
N LYS A 32 9.20 7.17 -10.90
CA LYS A 32 10.18 8.23 -11.23
C LYS A 32 11.41 7.71 -11.98
N GLU A 33 12.02 6.63 -11.48
CA GLU A 33 13.30 6.14 -12.00
C GLU A 33 13.12 5.14 -13.14
N HIS A 34 12.11 4.29 -13.07
CA HIS A 34 11.82 3.32 -14.12
C HIS A 34 10.86 3.85 -15.19
N ASN A 35 10.42 5.09 -15.05
CA ASN A 35 9.49 5.76 -15.98
C ASN A 35 8.23 4.93 -16.29
N MET A 36 7.79 4.14 -15.32
CA MET A 36 6.59 3.33 -15.42
C MET A 36 5.36 4.18 -15.20
N ARG A 37 4.35 4.03 -16.06
CA ARG A 37 3.09 4.77 -15.97
C ARG A 37 2.00 4.01 -15.22
N THR A 38 2.25 2.72 -14.97
CA THR A 38 1.29 1.82 -14.32
C THR A 38 1.98 1.04 -13.20
N LEU A 39 1.32 0.95 -12.05
CA LEU A 39 1.69 0.12 -10.91
C LEU A 39 0.62 -0.93 -10.67
N GLN A 40 1.02 -2.15 -10.38
CA GLN A 40 0.12 -3.23 -10.00
C GLN A 40 0.45 -3.70 -8.59
N PHE A 41 -0.55 -3.73 -7.73
CA PHE A 41 -0.42 -4.20 -6.36
C PHE A 41 -1.29 -5.43 -6.15
N THR A 42 -0.78 -6.36 -5.37
CA THR A 42 -1.54 -7.55 -4.95
C THR A 42 -1.36 -7.78 -3.47
N ALA A 43 -2.46 -7.99 -2.75
CA ALA A 43 -2.48 -8.36 -1.34
C ALA A 43 -3.48 -9.47 -1.08
N ILE A 44 -3.18 -10.33 -0.11
CA ILE A 44 -4.02 -11.46 0.29
C ILE A 44 -4.27 -11.39 1.79
N GLY A 45 -5.51 -11.61 2.20
CA GLY A 45 -5.91 -11.69 3.60
C GLY A 45 -5.59 -10.44 4.40
N GLY A 46 -4.87 -10.60 5.51
CA GLY A 46 -4.52 -9.50 6.41
C GLY A 46 -3.63 -8.40 5.81
N ALA A 47 -2.98 -8.66 4.67
CA ALA A 47 -2.17 -7.67 3.96
C ALA A 47 -3.00 -6.60 3.23
N ILE A 48 -4.29 -6.84 3.00
CA ILE A 48 -5.19 -5.93 2.27
C ILE A 48 -5.25 -4.55 2.94
N GLY A 49 -5.29 -4.50 4.26
CA GLY A 49 -5.30 -3.23 4.99
C GLY A 49 -4.06 -2.37 4.72
N ASN A 50 -2.88 -2.98 4.61
CA ASN A 50 -1.65 -2.28 4.25
C ASN A 50 -1.70 -1.79 2.80
N LEU A 51 -2.23 -2.60 1.88
CA LEU A 51 -2.40 -2.20 0.48
C LEU A 51 -3.30 -0.98 0.34
N VAL A 52 -4.45 -0.97 1.02
CA VAL A 52 -5.36 0.19 1.00
C VAL A 52 -4.65 1.46 1.47
N ARG A 53 -3.87 1.38 2.56
CA ARG A 53 -3.09 2.53 3.05
C ARG A 53 -2.06 3.03 2.03
N VAL A 54 -1.34 2.12 1.38
CA VAL A 54 -0.34 2.47 0.35
C VAL A 54 -1.01 3.20 -0.81
N VAL A 55 -2.12 2.65 -1.30
CA VAL A 55 -2.87 3.22 -2.43
C VAL A 55 -3.40 4.61 -2.11
N GLU A 56 -4.00 4.80 -0.94
CA GLU A 56 -4.52 6.11 -0.53
C GLU A 56 -3.40 7.16 -0.37
N ILE A 57 -2.25 6.77 0.18
CA ILE A 57 -1.09 7.68 0.27
C ILE A 57 -0.57 8.04 -1.12
N LEU A 58 -0.45 7.07 -2.03
CA LEU A 58 0.01 7.33 -3.39
C LEU A 58 -0.92 8.27 -4.15
N LYS A 59 -2.24 8.15 -3.99
CA LYS A 59 -3.20 9.10 -4.60
C LYS A 59 -3.03 10.52 -4.08
N VAL A 60 -2.71 10.67 -2.80
CA VAL A 60 -2.44 12.00 -2.22
C VAL A 60 -1.13 12.60 -2.76
N LEU A 61 -0.10 11.78 -2.92
CA LEU A 61 1.21 12.20 -3.44
C LEU A 61 1.17 12.44 -4.95
N HIS A 62 0.37 11.67 -5.67
CA HIS A 62 0.21 11.71 -7.12
C HIS A 62 -1.27 11.79 -7.51
N PRO A 63 -1.90 12.99 -7.42
CA PRO A 63 -3.34 13.16 -7.67
C PRO A 63 -3.78 12.79 -9.09
N GLY A 64 -2.84 12.65 -10.02
CA GLY A 64 -3.10 12.20 -11.39
C GLY A 64 -3.29 10.70 -11.58
N LEU A 65 -3.20 9.89 -10.50
CA LEU A 65 -3.35 8.45 -10.59
C LEU A 65 -4.83 8.02 -10.64
N TYR A 66 -5.16 7.23 -11.64
CA TYR A 66 -6.39 6.45 -11.69
C TYR A 66 -6.20 5.13 -10.94
N GLN A 67 -7.28 4.62 -10.37
CA GLN A 67 -7.28 3.37 -9.61
C GLN A 67 -8.31 2.42 -10.17
N ASN A 68 -7.90 1.19 -10.44
CA ASN A 68 -8.77 0.10 -10.85
C ASN A 68 -8.62 -1.07 -9.88
N ASN A 69 -9.72 -1.55 -9.31
CA ASN A 69 -9.71 -2.54 -8.24
C ASN A 69 -10.31 -3.86 -8.73
N THR A 70 -9.69 -4.95 -8.31
CA THR A 70 -10.23 -6.29 -8.52
C THR A 70 -10.20 -7.05 -7.19
N LEU A 71 -11.35 -7.54 -6.78
CA LEU A 71 -11.50 -8.36 -5.58
C LEU A 71 -11.79 -9.81 -5.98
N GLY A 72 -11.07 -10.73 -5.36
CA GLY A 72 -11.20 -12.16 -5.62
C GLY A 72 -10.95 -13.00 -4.39
N THR A 73 -10.89 -14.31 -4.59
CA THR A 73 -10.62 -15.28 -3.53
C THR A 73 -9.49 -16.21 -3.96
N VAL A 74 -8.60 -16.52 -3.03
CA VAL A 74 -7.52 -17.49 -3.21
C VAL A 74 -7.76 -18.67 -2.28
N VAL A 75 -7.64 -19.88 -2.82
CA VAL A 75 -7.69 -21.13 -2.05
C VAL A 75 -6.27 -21.52 -1.66
N HIS A 76 -6.01 -21.66 -0.39
CA HIS A 76 -4.76 -22.17 0.14
C HIS A 76 -4.96 -23.57 0.70
N GLN A 77 -4.26 -24.54 0.16
CA GLN A 77 -4.28 -25.92 0.62
C GLN A 77 -3.11 -26.15 1.59
N THR A 78 -3.40 -26.60 2.78
CA THR A 78 -2.39 -26.97 3.77
C THR A 78 -2.51 -28.47 4.06
N LEU A 79 -1.40 -29.18 3.96
CA LEU A 79 -1.30 -30.58 4.38
C LEU A 79 -1.16 -30.64 5.91
N GLU A 80 -2.22 -31.00 6.60
CA GLU A 80 -2.18 -31.30 8.03
C GLU A 80 -1.98 -32.81 8.22
N ASN A 81 -0.84 -33.19 8.83
CA ASN A 81 -0.54 -34.57 9.26
C ASN A 81 -0.62 -35.65 8.17
N SER A 82 -0.01 -35.46 7.01
CA SER A 82 0.18 -36.46 5.94
C SER A 82 -1.08 -37.14 5.40
N LYS A 83 -2.27 -36.87 5.94
CA LYS A 83 -3.52 -37.56 5.58
C LYS A 83 -4.73 -36.67 5.34
N SER A 84 -4.69 -35.39 5.74
CA SER A 84 -5.80 -34.48 5.52
C SER A 84 -5.32 -33.19 4.84
N VAL A 85 -6.02 -32.80 3.77
CA VAL A 85 -5.82 -31.52 3.11
C VAL A 85 -6.88 -30.57 3.66
N SER A 86 -6.44 -29.52 4.37
CA SER A 86 -7.36 -28.45 4.75
C SER A 86 -7.28 -27.33 3.72
N GLU A 87 -8.45 -26.89 3.25
CA GLU A 87 -8.57 -25.77 2.35
C GLU A 87 -9.00 -24.53 3.12
N ARG A 88 -8.28 -23.44 2.93
CA ARG A 88 -8.64 -22.13 3.49
C ARG A 88 -8.83 -21.12 2.38
N LEU A 89 -9.91 -20.37 2.46
CA LEU A 89 -10.22 -19.29 1.54
C LEU A 89 -9.71 -17.96 2.11
N TYR A 90 -8.96 -17.24 1.29
CA TYR A 90 -8.49 -15.90 1.63
C TYR A 90 -8.96 -14.87 0.60
N PRO A 91 -9.41 -13.70 1.02
CA PRO A 91 -9.69 -12.62 0.09
C PRO A 91 -8.37 -12.18 -0.59
N LYS A 92 -8.44 -11.91 -1.88
CA LYS A 92 -7.37 -11.34 -2.69
C LYS A 92 -7.82 -9.99 -3.20
N PHE A 93 -6.98 -8.97 -3.04
CA PHE A 93 -7.23 -7.65 -3.55
C PHE A 93 -6.10 -7.23 -4.49
N GLU A 94 -6.45 -6.86 -5.70
CA GLU A 94 -5.54 -6.38 -6.72
C GLU A 94 -5.92 -4.95 -7.08
N VAL A 95 -4.92 -4.08 -7.14
CA VAL A 95 -5.08 -2.67 -7.50
C VAL A 95 -4.13 -2.35 -8.62
N GLU A 96 -4.67 -1.82 -9.72
CA GLU A 96 -3.90 -1.20 -10.77
C GLU A 96 -4.02 0.32 -10.62
N MET A 97 -2.89 1.01 -10.54
CA MET A 97 -2.82 2.46 -10.53
C MET A 97 -2.13 2.93 -11.80
N SER A 98 -2.73 3.85 -12.52
CA SER A 98 -2.20 4.34 -13.79
C SER A 98 -2.25 5.86 -13.86
N LEU A 99 -1.24 6.46 -14.49
CA LEU A 99 -1.24 7.88 -14.88
C LEU A 99 -2.09 8.12 -16.13
N ASP A 100 -2.39 7.06 -16.87
CA ASP A 100 -3.25 7.12 -18.05
C ASP A 100 -4.66 6.68 -17.70
N GLN A 101 -5.64 7.30 -18.31
CA GLN A 101 -7.03 6.88 -18.14
C GLN A 101 -7.18 5.43 -18.64
N PRO A 102 -7.69 4.52 -17.82
CA PRO A 102 -7.87 3.13 -18.22
C PRO A 102 -8.90 3.03 -19.36
N THR A 103 -8.58 2.23 -20.35
CA THR A 103 -9.49 1.95 -21.49
C THR A 103 -10.67 1.08 -21.10
N THR A 104 -10.48 0.25 -20.07
CA THR A 104 -11.52 -0.60 -19.48
C THR A 104 -11.66 -0.27 -18.00
N THR A 105 -12.84 0.18 -17.60
CA THR A 105 -13.16 0.40 -16.20
C THR A 105 -14.04 -0.75 -15.72
N ASN A 106 -13.69 -1.37 -14.61
CA ASN A 106 -14.54 -2.33 -13.91
C ASN A 106 -15.37 -1.60 -12.84
N GLU A 107 -16.30 -2.31 -12.19
CA GLU A 107 -17.14 -1.73 -11.13
C GLU A 107 -16.36 -1.19 -9.93
N GLY A 108 -15.12 -1.67 -9.73
CA GLY A 108 -14.21 -1.19 -8.69
C GLY A 108 -13.32 -0.01 -9.09
N SER A 109 -13.48 0.53 -10.31
CA SER A 109 -12.61 1.61 -10.77
C SER A 109 -12.90 2.92 -10.02
N GLN A 110 -11.84 3.63 -9.69
CA GLN A 110 -11.90 4.94 -9.06
C GLN A 110 -11.14 5.95 -9.93
N GLY A 111 -11.78 7.07 -10.17
CA GLY A 111 -11.14 8.20 -10.88
C GLY A 111 -10.04 8.86 -10.04
N GLN A 112 -9.48 9.89 -10.61
CA GLN A 112 -8.51 10.74 -9.90
C GLN A 112 -9.17 11.45 -8.71
N ILE A 113 -8.35 11.85 -7.74
CA ILE A 113 -8.80 12.67 -6.62
C ILE A 113 -9.38 13.99 -7.15
N THR A 114 -10.60 14.31 -6.72
CA THR A 114 -11.26 15.58 -7.07
C THR A 114 -10.57 16.77 -6.42
N GLU A 115 -10.71 17.96 -7.02
CA GLU A 115 -10.15 19.20 -6.45
C GLU A 115 -10.70 19.50 -5.05
N GLU A 116 -11.97 19.18 -4.80
CA GLU A 116 -12.58 19.32 -3.47
C GLU A 116 -11.89 18.48 -2.42
N LEU A 117 -11.60 17.21 -2.75
CA LEU A 117 -10.89 16.31 -1.84
C LEU A 117 -9.44 16.73 -1.65
N LYS A 118 -8.77 17.23 -2.68
CA LYS A 118 -7.42 17.82 -2.54
C LYS A 118 -7.42 18.97 -1.54
N GLN A 119 -8.40 19.87 -1.64
CA GLN A 119 -8.52 21.00 -0.73
C GLN A 119 -8.79 20.57 0.72
N GLN A 120 -9.62 19.56 0.92
CA GLN A 120 -9.86 18.99 2.26
C GLN A 120 -8.57 18.38 2.84
N ILE A 121 -7.79 17.67 2.05
CA ILE A 121 -6.51 17.08 2.46
C ILE A 121 -5.51 18.18 2.85
N GLU A 122 -5.42 19.25 2.06
CA GLU A 122 -4.54 20.39 2.34
C GLU A 122 -4.94 21.09 3.64
N ASN A 123 -6.23 21.34 3.85
CA ASN A 123 -6.76 21.92 5.08
C ASN A 123 -6.46 21.04 6.30
N PHE A 124 -6.61 19.72 6.15
CA PHE A 124 -6.28 18.76 7.20
C PHE A 124 -4.79 18.79 7.54
N LYS A 125 -3.91 18.83 6.55
CA LYS A 125 -2.45 18.96 6.76
C LYS A 125 -2.09 20.26 7.47
N ALA A 126 -2.73 21.37 7.11
CA ALA A 126 -2.49 22.69 7.73
C ALA A 126 -2.94 22.74 9.19
N THR A 127 -3.99 22.01 9.56
CA THR A 127 -4.51 21.95 10.94
C THR A 127 -3.88 20.86 11.80
N ALA A 128 -3.19 19.89 11.18
CA ALA A 128 -2.50 18.83 11.90
C ALA A 128 -1.30 19.41 12.66
N LYS A 129 -1.44 19.52 13.98
CA LYS A 129 -0.30 19.90 14.85
C LYS A 129 0.83 18.90 14.68
N PRO A 130 2.10 19.36 14.58
CA PRO A 130 3.24 18.46 14.56
C PRO A 130 3.17 17.52 15.76
N ARG A 131 3.25 16.22 15.54
CA ARG A 131 3.39 15.26 16.62
C ARG A 131 4.67 15.57 17.36
N GLU A 132 4.55 16.22 18.51
CA GLU A 132 5.67 16.47 19.40
C GLU A 132 6.30 15.12 19.76
N ASN A 133 7.58 14.99 19.45
CA ASN A 133 8.31 13.74 19.56
C ASN A 133 8.45 13.40 21.06
N ASN A 134 7.50 12.65 21.60
CA ASN A 134 7.42 12.26 23.02
C ASN A 134 8.65 11.43 23.48
N ARG A 135 9.53 11.04 22.55
CA ARG A 135 10.82 10.39 22.88
C ARG A 135 11.79 11.27 23.66
N ARG A 136 11.68 12.62 23.56
CA ARG A 136 12.53 13.52 24.33
C ARG A 136 12.08 13.69 25.80
N ARG A 137 10.81 13.47 26.11
CA ARG A 137 10.30 13.57 27.49
C ARG A 137 10.73 12.39 28.37
N ILE A 138 10.75 11.16 27.84
CA ILE A 138 11.13 9.96 28.59
C ILE A 138 12.60 10.00 29.00
N ASN A 139 13.49 10.48 28.12
CA ASN A 139 14.93 10.58 28.44
C ASN A 139 15.26 11.72 29.43
N LYS A 140 14.42 12.74 29.56
CA LYS A 140 14.64 13.82 30.52
C LYS A 140 14.19 13.45 31.94
N SER A 141 13.13 12.65 32.07
CA SER A 141 12.67 12.13 33.37
C SER A 141 13.59 11.04 33.94
N LEU A 142 14.19 10.22 33.08
CA LEU A 142 15.18 9.20 33.52
C LEU A 142 16.52 9.79 33.93
N ARG A 143 16.93 10.95 33.40
CA ARG A 143 18.17 11.63 33.80
C ARG A 143 18.03 12.38 35.13
N SER A 144 16.85 12.84 35.52
CA SER A 144 16.63 13.50 36.79
C SER A 144 16.49 12.58 38.00
N SER A 145 16.30 11.26 37.76
CA SER A 145 16.22 10.26 38.82
C SER A 145 17.54 9.54 39.13
N LEU A 146 18.64 9.90 38.46
CA LEU A 146 19.97 9.30 38.62
C LEU A 146 21.01 10.22 39.27
N THR A 147 20.58 11.33 39.86
CA THR A 147 21.45 12.19 40.67
C THR A 147 21.22 11.92 42.15
N TYR A 148 21.92 10.92 42.67
CA TYR A 148 22.33 10.80 44.06
C TYR A 148 23.81 10.49 44.08
#